data_123fa39f0edf40b1df381447259ef7f3
#
_entry.id   123fa39f0edf40b1df381447259ef7f3
#
_cell.length_a   1.000
_cell.length_b   1.000
_cell.length_c   1.000
_cell.angle_alpha   90.00
_cell.angle_beta   90.00
_cell.angle_gamma   90.00
#
_symmetry.space_group_name_H-M   'P 1'
#
loop_
_entity.id
_entity.type
_entity.pdbx_description
1 polymer ?
#
loop_
_entity_poly.entity_id
_entity_poly.type
_entity_poly.pdbx_seq_one_letter_code
_entity_poly.pdbx_strand_id
1 'polypeptide(L)'
;MKKIFDYCKCFLSGTLILFLVLTSSIVSLFKTGVGAVVDTAMLSMCLLTLFHGLTKTNVALSDIFSRAFISGASTISVYLAVLFLNGQSIATSQGMSLVLLVSISASAGILFFSSLSEIFTSKNYAFPQLTSRLEILSAPSNNTKSNITIFGSMALSSLYSFFCKKASIKDLMLPDTSIPLFSNSLLYISTGYFIGFSTWKKMFIGFLYSVVVFAFNPTSTFSSHITNPHIYSVILAFSVVNGLFVIFETLHKWKSSFLSSFQKTIRFIFPLFILSALILFYYLFFQSNKFIIPLSISTIFGLIVLTLVSSISTIVGVAETGFWFSSLDDLIPIVAITLVHIRDISQIIFILIGFTSFEMAGIYYIINCRVAQKFEIANKTLTFSSIVSCFFASVITVLFVYLLSKNFSFGESEYPIPNAKVLSFTINSLISAISEFSIPTYFNIVSFLLACVACIVLKHFKISPMTVMSGILLPFGSFITLGIGALIQKYLSHISRHENGVFSGIAIGESLFTTITILFKSL
;
A
#
# COMPACT_ATOMS: atom_id res chain seq x y z
N MET A 1 -32.05 2.22 20.40
CA MET A 1 -31.32 3.50 20.59
C MET A 1 -29.86 3.30 20.99
N LYS A 2 -29.50 2.54 22.05
CA LYS A 2 -28.11 2.38 22.51
C LYS A 2 -27.16 1.87 21.41
N LYS A 3 -27.53 0.82 20.65
CA LYS A 3 -26.71 0.30 19.53
C LYS A 3 -26.45 1.34 18.43
N ILE A 4 -27.44 2.13 18.05
CA ILE A 4 -27.29 3.18 17.03
C ILE A 4 -26.31 4.25 17.53
N PHE A 5 -26.43 4.64 18.78
CA PHE A 5 -25.54 5.63 19.40
C PHE A 5 -24.09 5.13 19.48
N ASP A 6 -23.88 3.84 19.77
CA ASP A 6 -22.54 3.24 19.79
C ASP A 6 -21.93 3.17 18.38
N TYR A 7 -22.73 2.85 17.34
CA TYR A 7 -22.27 2.93 15.95
C TYR A 7 -21.89 4.36 15.54
N CYS A 8 -22.71 5.36 15.88
CA CYS A 8 -22.38 6.77 15.60
C CYS A 8 -21.06 7.19 16.25
N LYS A 9 -20.79 6.78 17.49
CA LYS A 9 -19.51 7.04 18.16
C LYS A 9 -18.34 6.39 17.43
N CYS A 10 -18.51 5.14 16.97
CA CYS A 10 -17.46 4.42 16.24
C CYS A 10 -17.14 5.10 14.90
N PHE A 11 -18.16 5.53 14.16
CA PHE A 11 -17.96 6.23 12.90
C PHE A 11 -17.33 7.60 13.10
N LEU A 12 -17.76 8.36 14.11
CA LEU A 12 -17.20 9.66 14.41
C LEU A 12 -15.72 9.55 14.81
N SER A 13 -15.38 8.63 15.72
CA SER A 13 -13.99 8.37 16.11
C SER A 13 -13.16 7.87 14.93
N GLY A 14 -13.69 6.97 14.13
CA GLY A 14 -13.03 6.46 12.94
C GLY A 14 -12.77 7.55 11.89
N THR A 15 -13.71 8.47 11.69
CA THR A 15 -13.54 9.63 10.78
C THR A 15 -12.47 10.59 11.28
N LEU A 16 -12.43 10.86 12.59
CA LEU A 16 -11.40 11.71 13.19
C LEU A 16 -10.00 11.10 13.04
N ILE A 17 -9.87 9.80 13.30
CA ILE A 17 -8.61 9.07 13.12
C ILE A 17 -8.20 9.09 11.65
N LEU A 18 -9.14 8.80 10.75
CA LEU A 18 -8.91 8.85 9.31
C LEU A 18 -8.37 10.21 8.88
N PHE A 19 -8.99 11.30 9.32
CA PHE A 19 -8.54 12.66 9.01
C PHE A 19 -7.12 12.92 9.51
N LEU A 20 -6.83 12.65 10.78
CA LEU A 20 -5.51 12.89 11.37
C LEU A 20 -4.41 12.07 10.71
N VAL A 21 -4.65 10.79 10.49
CA VAL A 21 -3.65 9.88 9.94
C VAL A 21 -3.43 10.15 8.45
N LEU A 22 -4.49 10.41 7.70
CA LEU A 22 -4.40 10.65 6.27
C LEU A 22 -3.69 11.97 5.97
N THR A 23 -4.06 13.06 6.63
CA THR A 23 -3.39 14.36 6.45
C THR A 23 -1.92 14.28 6.82
N SER A 24 -1.58 13.61 7.91
CA SER A 24 -0.21 13.35 8.33
C SER A 24 0.57 12.52 7.29
N SER A 25 -0.04 11.46 6.74
CA SER A 25 0.56 10.63 5.72
C SER A 25 0.83 11.39 4.43
N ILE A 26 -0.10 12.26 3.99
CA ILE A 26 0.08 13.11 2.81
C ILE A 26 1.24 14.08 3.01
N VAL A 27 1.29 14.78 4.15
CA VAL A 27 2.39 15.72 4.45
C VAL A 27 3.74 14.99 4.49
N SER A 28 3.79 13.80 5.12
CA SER A 28 5.01 12.99 5.15
C SER A 28 5.47 12.60 3.74
N LEU A 29 4.56 12.08 2.92
CA LEU A 29 4.84 11.72 1.52
C LEU A 29 5.38 12.90 0.71
N PHE A 30 4.80 14.07 0.89
CA PHE A 30 5.20 15.27 0.15
C PHE A 30 6.56 15.81 0.60
N LYS A 31 6.90 15.68 1.88
CA LYS A 31 8.20 16.14 2.42
C LYS A 31 9.32 15.13 2.26
N THR A 32 9.05 13.85 2.46
CA THR A 32 10.10 12.82 2.59
C THR A 32 10.04 11.72 1.53
N GLY A 33 8.95 11.64 0.77
CA GLY A 33 8.70 10.51 -0.15
C GLY A 33 8.23 9.23 0.55
N VAL A 34 8.11 9.24 1.88
CA VAL A 34 7.67 8.07 2.65
C VAL A 34 6.37 8.42 3.39
N GLY A 35 5.35 7.60 3.21
CA GLY A 35 4.09 7.75 3.94
C GLY A 35 4.27 7.48 5.43
N ALA A 36 3.67 8.30 6.28
CA ALA A 36 3.64 8.02 7.71
C ALA A 36 2.74 6.81 7.97
N VAL A 37 3.33 5.74 8.49
CA VAL A 37 2.60 4.54 8.90
C VAL A 37 2.18 4.71 10.35
N VAL A 38 0.99 5.27 10.58
CA VAL A 38 0.42 5.36 11.93
C VAL A 38 -0.47 4.16 12.17
N ASP A 39 -0.32 3.52 13.34
CA ASP A 39 -1.20 2.43 13.70
C ASP A 39 -2.56 2.96 14.18
N THR A 40 -3.55 2.81 13.31
CA THR A 40 -4.93 3.24 13.56
C THR A 40 -5.60 2.46 14.70
N ALA A 41 -5.16 1.21 14.95
CA ALA A 41 -5.73 0.38 16.01
C ALA A 41 -5.49 0.99 17.40
N MET A 42 -4.28 1.52 17.59
CA MET A 42 -3.96 2.18 18.84
C MET A 42 -4.70 3.49 19.02
N LEU A 43 -4.74 4.33 17.98
CA LEU A 43 -5.52 5.58 18.05
C LEU A 43 -7.00 5.27 18.30
N SER A 44 -7.54 4.20 17.70
CA SER A 44 -8.89 3.74 17.97
C SER A 44 -9.06 3.32 19.43
N MET A 45 -8.11 2.59 20.01
CA MET A 45 -8.15 2.27 21.44
C MET A 45 -8.06 3.51 22.32
N CYS A 46 -7.12 4.43 22.06
CA CYS A 46 -6.98 5.64 22.84
C CYS A 46 -8.24 6.53 22.80
N LEU A 47 -8.81 6.78 21.63
CA LEU A 47 -10.02 7.58 21.50
C LEU A 47 -11.24 6.91 22.10
N LEU A 48 -11.35 5.59 22.00
CA LEU A 48 -12.51 4.85 22.52
C LEU A 48 -12.42 4.60 24.03
N THR A 49 -11.23 4.62 24.63
CA THR A 49 -11.09 4.67 26.09
C THR A 49 -11.62 5.98 26.69
N LEU A 50 -11.58 7.08 25.92
CA LEU A 50 -12.19 8.36 26.31
C LEU A 50 -13.73 8.30 26.26
N PHE A 51 -14.31 7.43 25.44
CA PHE A 51 -15.76 7.19 25.34
C PHE A 51 -16.13 5.94 26.16
N HIS A 52 -16.30 6.08 27.46
CA HIS A 52 -16.65 4.98 28.36
C HIS A 52 -17.74 4.05 27.81
N GLY A 53 -17.54 2.75 27.95
CA GLY A 53 -18.55 1.70 27.68
C GLY A 53 -18.53 1.08 26.28
N LEU A 54 -17.49 1.31 25.46
CA LEU A 54 -17.40 0.70 24.13
C LEU A 54 -16.84 -0.73 24.20
N THR A 55 -17.43 -1.63 23.40
CA THR A 55 -17.00 -3.02 23.28
C THR A 55 -15.75 -3.15 22.38
N LYS A 56 -15.00 -4.24 22.51
CA LYS A 56 -13.87 -4.53 21.61
C LYS A 56 -14.26 -4.57 20.13
N THR A 57 -15.48 -5.06 19.84
CA THR A 57 -16.06 -5.06 18.49
C THR A 57 -16.20 -3.64 17.95
N ASN A 58 -16.59 -2.68 18.79
CA ASN A 58 -16.73 -1.28 18.40
C ASN A 58 -15.37 -0.62 18.14
N VAL A 59 -14.34 -0.94 18.94
CA VAL A 59 -12.95 -0.52 18.71
C VAL A 59 -12.44 -1.05 17.38
N ALA A 60 -12.63 -2.36 17.13
CA ALA A 60 -12.23 -2.98 15.88
C ALA A 60 -12.97 -2.38 14.67
N LEU A 61 -14.25 -2.01 14.81
CA LEU A 61 -15.02 -1.36 13.75
C LEU A 61 -14.49 0.06 13.44
N SER A 62 -14.15 0.83 14.46
CA SER A 62 -13.53 2.16 14.29
C SER A 62 -12.18 2.08 13.59
N ASP A 63 -11.36 1.09 13.96
CA ASP A 63 -10.08 0.83 13.33
C ASP A 63 -10.23 0.36 11.87
N ILE A 64 -11.17 -0.55 11.59
CA ILE A 64 -11.51 -0.97 10.23
C ILE A 64 -11.91 0.25 9.38
N PHE A 65 -12.79 1.09 9.92
CA PHE A 65 -13.24 2.29 9.23
C PHE A 65 -12.08 3.23 8.92
N SER A 66 -11.26 3.57 9.91
CA SER A 66 -10.16 4.51 9.73
C SER A 66 -9.11 4.00 8.73
N ARG A 67 -8.83 2.69 8.70
CA ARG A 67 -7.77 2.09 7.87
C ARG A 67 -8.21 1.64 6.48
N ALA A 68 -9.50 1.63 6.18
CA ALA A 68 -10.01 1.02 4.96
C ALA A 68 -9.37 1.55 3.66
N PHE A 69 -8.90 2.80 3.65
CA PHE A 69 -8.38 3.42 2.41
C PHE A 69 -7.22 4.42 2.62
N ILE A 70 -6.60 4.49 3.80
CA ILE A 70 -5.54 5.49 4.07
C ILE A 70 -4.40 5.42 3.06
N SER A 71 -3.84 4.23 2.82
CA SER A 71 -2.70 4.08 1.91
C SER A 71 -3.09 4.39 0.45
N GLY A 72 -4.27 3.97 0.01
CA GLY A 72 -4.78 4.32 -1.32
C GLY A 72 -4.93 5.83 -1.48
N ALA A 73 -5.56 6.48 -0.50
CA ALA A 73 -5.77 7.91 -0.49
C ALA A 73 -4.44 8.70 -0.45
N SER A 74 -3.44 8.24 0.31
CA SER A 74 -2.13 8.88 0.33
C SER A 74 -1.36 8.69 -0.98
N THR A 75 -1.46 7.54 -1.65
CA THR A 75 -0.88 7.35 -2.99
C THR A 75 -1.55 8.24 -4.03
N ILE A 76 -2.88 8.37 -3.98
CA ILE A 76 -3.63 9.27 -4.86
C ILE A 76 -3.17 10.72 -4.68
N SER A 77 -2.81 11.13 -3.46
CA SER A 77 -2.27 12.47 -3.24
C SER A 77 -0.99 12.75 -4.04
N VAL A 78 -0.13 11.74 -4.22
CA VAL A 78 1.06 11.83 -5.08
C VAL A 78 0.67 12.03 -6.53
N TYR A 79 -0.32 11.30 -7.04
CA TYR A 79 -0.81 11.46 -8.42
C TYR A 79 -1.41 12.84 -8.65
N LEU A 80 -2.18 13.35 -7.69
CA LEU A 80 -2.68 14.72 -7.76
C LEU A 80 -1.54 15.74 -7.77
N ALA A 81 -0.48 15.50 -7.01
CA ALA A 81 0.70 16.36 -7.01
C ALA A 81 1.43 16.35 -8.38
N VAL A 82 1.44 15.22 -9.11
CA VAL A 82 1.97 15.17 -10.49
C VAL A 82 1.21 16.13 -11.42
N LEU A 83 -0.12 16.23 -11.30
CA LEU A 83 -0.91 17.17 -12.09
C LEU A 83 -0.46 18.61 -11.82
N PHE A 84 -0.29 18.99 -10.56
CA PHE A 84 0.18 20.33 -10.19
C PHE A 84 1.61 20.61 -10.65
N LEU A 85 2.54 19.62 -10.56
CA LEU A 85 3.91 19.75 -11.05
C LEU A 85 3.98 19.98 -12.57
N ASN A 86 2.98 19.48 -13.32
CA ASN A 86 2.86 19.71 -14.77
C ASN A 86 2.02 20.96 -15.12
N GLY A 87 1.84 21.87 -14.16
CA GLY A 87 1.17 23.15 -14.38
C GLY A 87 -0.34 23.08 -14.52
N GLN A 88 -0.95 21.95 -14.16
CA GLN A 88 -2.40 21.78 -14.24
C GLN A 88 -3.06 22.23 -12.93
N SER A 89 -4.06 23.09 -13.03
CA SER A 89 -4.90 23.48 -11.90
C SER A 89 -6.16 22.62 -11.87
N ILE A 90 -6.47 22.07 -10.69
CA ILE A 90 -7.73 21.34 -10.50
C ILE A 90 -8.84 22.36 -10.26
N ALA A 91 -9.72 22.56 -11.25
CA ALA A 91 -10.92 23.35 -11.05
C ALA A 91 -11.87 22.67 -10.04
N THR A 92 -12.72 23.44 -9.35
CA THR A 92 -13.64 22.89 -8.32
C THR A 92 -14.56 21.79 -8.89
N SER A 93 -15.01 21.93 -10.15
CA SER A 93 -15.79 20.90 -10.83
C SER A 93 -15.00 19.60 -11.07
N GLN A 94 -13.73 19.72 -11.42
CA GLN A 94 -12.83 18.57 -11.59
C GLN A 94 -12.52 17.90 -10.23
N GLY A 95 -12.43 18.68 -9.15
CA GLY A 95 -12.26 18.13 -7.80
C GLY A 95 -13.43 17.22 -7.40
N MET A 96 -14.67 17.61 -7.70
CA MET A 96 -15.85 16.76 -7.44
C MET A 96 -15.83 15.49 -8.30
N SER A 97 -15.47 15.62 -9.58
CA SER A 97 -15.33 14.47 -10.48
C SER A 97 -14.25 13.49 -9.98
N LEU A 98 -13.13 13.99 -9.44
CA LEU A 98 -12.08 13.17 -8.83
C LEU A 98 -12.55 12.44 -7.57
N VAL A 99 -13.30 13.11 -6.69
CA VAL A 99 -13.89 12.45 -5.51
C VAL A 99 -14.81 11.30 -5.94
N LEU A 100 -15.63 11.51 -6.97
CA LEU A 100 -16.50 10.47 -7.51
C LEU A 100 -15.69 9.32 -8.14
N LEU A 101 -14.66 9.62 -8.93
CA LEU A 101 -13.78 8.63 -9.55
C LEU A 101 -13.15 7.73 -8.48
N VAL A 102 -12.53 8.32 -7.46
CA VAL A 102 -11.88 7.59 -6.36
C VAL A 102 -12.91 6.76 -5.59
N SER A 103 -14.03 7.35 -5.21
CA SER A 103 -15.04 6.70 -4.37
C SER A 103 -15.70 5.51 -5.07
N ILE A 104 -16.05 5.66 -6.35
CA ILE A 104 -16.69 4.59 -7.14
C ILE A 104 -15.68 3.48 -7.42
N SER A 105 -14.47 3.83 -7.83
CA SER A 105 -13.41 2.84 -8.10
C SER A 105 -13.05 2.05 -6.85
N ALA A 106 -12.88 2.71 -5.70
CA ALA A 106 -12.61 2.07 -4.43
C ALA A 106 -13.76 1.16 -3.99
N SER A 107 -15.01 1.62 -4.15
CA SER A 107 -16.20 0.82 -3.84
C SER A 107 -16.30 -0.42 -4.72
N ALA A 108 -16.01 -0.29 -6.02
CA ALA A 108 -15.95 -1.42 -6.95
C ALA A 108 -14.85 -2.42 -6.53
N GLY A 109 -13.69 -1.94 -6.11
CA GLY A 109 -12.61 -2.78 -5.57
C GLY A 109 -13.06 -3.55 -4.32
N ILE A 110 -13.70 -2.90 -3.36
CA ILE A 110 -14.24 -3.55 -2.16
C ILE A 110 -15.24 -4.65 -2.55
N LEU A 111 -16.19 -4.36 -3.41
CA LEU A 111 -17.21 -5.33 -3.84
C LEU A 111 -16.59 -6.50 -4.61
N PHE A 112 -15.64 -6.22 -5.51
CA PHE A 112 -14.91 -7.25 -6.25
C PHE A 112 -14.16 -8.19 -5.30
N PHE A 113 -13.34 -7.65 -4.40
CA PHE A 113 -12.56 -8.45 -3.47
C PHE A 113 -13.39 -9.06 -2.34
N SER A 114 -14.56 -8.51 -2.02
CA SER A 114 -15.50 -9.16 -1.09
C SER A 114 -15.95 -10.52 -1.59
N SER A 115 -16.14 -10.67 -2.91
CA SER A 115 -16.50 -11.94 -3.54
C SER A 115 -15.35 -12.96 -3.55
N LEU A 116 -14.10 -12.50 -3.50
CA LEU A 116 -12.88 -13.31 -3.49
C LEU A 116 -12.31 -13.53 -2.07
N SER A 117 -12.90 -12.89 -1.06
CA SER A 117 -12.35 -12.86 0.30
C SER A 117 -12.13 -14.25 0.90
N GLU A 118 -13.02 -15.21 0.64
CA GLU A 118 -12.88 -16.60 1.13
C GLU A 118 -11.60 -17.27 0.62
N ILE A 119 -11.14 -16.95 -0.61
CA ILE A 119 -9.94 -17.54 -1.19
C ILE A 119 -8.69 -17.06 -0.45
N PHE A 120 -8.62 -15.76 -0.16
CA PHE A 120 -7.48 -15.16 0.51
C PHE A 120 -7.48 -15.38 2.02
N THR A 121 -8.66 -15.52 2.64
CA THR A 121 -8.77 -15.80 4.07
C THR A 121 -8.60 -17.28 4.40
N SER A 122 -8.86 -18.21 3.47
CA SER A 122 -8.64 -19.65 3.67
C SER A 122 -7.18 -20.08 3.59
N LYS A 123 -6.32 -19.32 2.89
CA LYS A 123 -4.88 -19.58 2.84
C LYS A 123 -4.20 -19.06 4.11
N ASN A 124 -3.22 -19.81 4.63
CA ASN A 124 -2.42 -19.40 5.78
C ASN A 124 -1.34 -18.38 5.40
N TYR A 125 -1.76 -17.19 4.95
CA TYR A 125 -0.85 -16.07 4.77
C TYR A 125 -0.50 -15.43 6.12
N ALA A 126 0.77 -15.04 6.27
CA ALA A 126 1.28 -14.49 7.52
C ALA A 126 0.67 -13.12 7.89
N PHE A 127 0.41 -12.28 6.88
CA PHE A 127 -0.02 -10.89 7.07
C PHE A 127 0.73 -10.19 8.23
N PRO A 128 2.05 -9.96 8.13
CA PRO A 128 2.86 -9.49 9.26
C PRO A 128 2.34 -8.22 9.91
N GLN A 129 1.84 -7.27 9.11
CA GLN A 129 1.23 -6.04 9.62
C GLN A 129 -0.07 -6.26 10.41
N LEU A 130 -0.76 -7.38 10.16
CA LEU A 130 -2.01 -7.69 10.82
C LEU A 130 -1.77 -8.27 12.22
N THR A 131 -0.66 -8.97 12.43
CA THR A 131 -0.37 -9.64 13.71
C THR A 131 -0.28 -8.62 14.85
N SER A 132 0.50 -7.55 14.68
CA SER A 132 0.61 -6.47 15.67
C SER A 132 -0.76 -5.82 15.95
N ARG A 133 -1.50 -5.52 14.88
CA ARG A 133 -2.82 -4.91 14.96
C ARG A 133 -3.82 -5.78 15.74
N LEU A 134 -3.86 -7.08 15.45
CA LEU A 134 -4.75 -8.01 16.16
C LEU A 134 -4.40 -8.15 17.63
N GLU A 135 -3.13 -8.08 18.00
CA GLU A 135 -2.71 -8.12 19.39
C GLU A 135 -3.16 -6.88 20.15
N ILE A 136 -2.97 -5.70 19.59
CA ILE A 136 -3.43 -4.44 20.19
C ILE A 136 -4.93 -4.48 20.40
N LEU A 137 -5.71 -4.80 19.37
CA LEU A 137 -7.17 -4.84 19.45
C LEU A 137 -7.69 -5.94 20.39
N SER A 138 -6.95 -7.03 20.56
CA SER A 138 -7.31 -8.13 21.47
C SER A 138 -6.79 -7.97 22.87
N ALA A 139 -5.88 -7.02 23.12
CA ALA A 139 -5.36 -6.76 24.47
C ALA A 139 -6.53 -6.61 25.46
N PRO A 140 -6.56 -7.42 26.51
CA PRO A 140 -7.66 -7.34 27.47
C PRO A 140 -7.62 -5.98 28.16
N SER A 141 -8.71 -5.26 28.16
CA SER A 141 -8.87 -4.02 28.94
C SER A 141 -8.48 -4.16 30.42
N ASN A 142 -8.47 -5.39 30.93
CA ASN A 142 -8.19 -5.71 32.32
C ASN A 142 -6.82 -6.40 32.54
N ASN A 143 -6.03 -6.68 31.48
CA ASN A 143 -4.71 -7.28 31.66
C ASN A 143 -3.64 -6.18 31.72
N THR A 144 -3.45 -5.65 32.93
CA THR A 144 -2.49 -4.56 33.20
C THR A 144 -1.08 -4.87 32.71
N LYS A 145 -0.60 -6.12 32.77
CA LYS A 145 0.74 -6.52 32.30
C LYS A 145 0.90 -6.36 30.79
N SER A 146 -0.06 -6.85 29.98
CA SER A 146 -0.03 -6.70 28.52
C SER A 146 -0.10 -5.24 28.08
N ASN A 147 -0.98 -4.47 28.72
CA ASN A 147 -1.13 -3.05 28.43
C ASN A 147 0.14 -2.27 28.79
N ILE A 148 0.73 -2.52 29.97
CA ILE A 148 1.99 -1.89 30.37
C ILE A 148 3.11 -2.22 29.37
N THR A 149 3.17 -3.46 28.89
CA THR A 149 4.19 -3.88 27.92
C THR A 149 4.05 -3.12 26.58
N ILE A 150 2.83 -3.02 26.05
CA ILE A 150 2.56 -2.32 24.77
C ILE A 150 2.80 -0.81 24.94
N PHE A 151 2.18 -0.19 25.95
CA PHE A 151 2.32 1.26 26.16
C PHE A 151 3.72 1.66 26.60
N GLY A 152 4.39 0.83 27.42
CA GLY A 152 5.77 1.06 27.84
C GLY A 152 6.75 0.99 26.67
N SER A 153 6.65 -0.03 25.82
CA SER A 153 7.50 -0.14 24.62
C SER A 153 7.23 0.95 23.60
N MET A 154 5.97 1.37 23.46
CA MET A 154 5.58 2.52 22.64
C MET A 154 6.20 3.82 23.14
N ALA A 155 6.09 4.11 24.43
CA ALA A 155 6.68 5.30 25.03
C ALA A 155 8.20 5.32 24.86
N LEU A 156 8.86 4.17 25.11
CA LEU A 156 10.31 4.03 24.93
C LEU A 156 10.72 4.22 23.46
N SER A 157 9.99 3.66 22.52
CA SER A 157 10.26 3.84 21.08
C SER A 157 10.06 5.30 20.63
N SER A 158 9.00 5.95 21.11
CA SER A 158 8.78 7.38 20.83
C SER A 158 9.89 8.25 21.41
N LEU A 159 10.33 7.98 22.64
CA LEU A 159 11.45 8.68 23.28
C LEU A 159 12.77 8.43 22.52
N TYR A 160 13.06 7.20 22.13
CA TYR A 160 14.22 6.89 21.31
C TYR A 160 14.22 7.71 20.01
N SER A 161 13.10 7.72 19.28
CA SER A 161 12.97 8.49 18.03
C SER A 161 13.15 9.98 18.27
N PHE A 162 12.63 10.52 19.40
CA PHE A 162 12.86 11.90 19.82
C PHE A 162 14.35 12.20 20.07
N PHE A 163 15.06 11.34 20.80
CA PHE A 163 16.48 11.53 21.08
C PHE A 163 17.32 11.41 19.80
N CYS A 164 17.07 10.42 18.96
CA CYS A 164 17.76 10.27 17.67
C CYS A 164 17.62 11.54 16.83
N LYS A 165 16.42 12.11 16.76
CA LYS A 165 16.18 13.34 16.03
C LYS A 165 16.85 14.56 16.66
N LYS A 166 16.75 14.74 18.00
CA LYS A 166 17.36 15.86 18.72
C LYS A 166 18.89 15.81 18.65
N ALA A 167 19.48 14.64 18.77
CA ALA A 167 20.93 14.44 18.67
C ALA A 167 21.42 14.38 17.21
N SER A 168 20.53 14.54 16.22
CA SER A 168 20.85 14.41 14.79
C SER A 168 21.61 13.12 14.45
N ILE A 169 21.26 12.02 15.13
CA ILE A 169 21.86 10.71 14.89
C ILE A 169 21.43 10.27 13.50
N LYS A 170 22.37 10.27 12.59
CA LYS A 170 22.17 9.80 11.21
C LYS A 170 22.25 8.28 11.17
N ASP A 171 21.69 7.71 10.11
CA ASP A 171 21.93 6.31 9.79
C ASP A 171 23.43 6.04 9.67
N LEU A 172 23.87 4.87 10.08
CA LEU A 172 25.26 4.47 9.92
C LEU A 172 25.54 4.31 8.43
N MET A 173 26.43 5.14 7.90
CA MET A 173 26.78 5.16 6.47
C MET A 173 27.98 4.24 6.19
N LEU A 174 28.03 3.68 4.98
CA LEU A 174 29.24 3.05 4.47
C LEU A 174 30.33 4.13 4.28
N PRO A 175 31.60 3.84 4.62
CA PRO A 175 32.69 4.77 4.42
C PRO A 175 32.69 5.30 2.97
N ASP A 176 32.93 6.60 2.81
CA ASP A 176 33.02 7.29 1.53
C ASP A 176 31.79 7.21 0.61
N THR A 177 30.62 6.80 1.14
CA THR A 177 29.38 6.72 0.36
C THR A 177 28.22 7.38 1.09
N SER A 178 27.17 7.71 0.31
CA SER A 178 25.88 8.17 0.85
C SER A 178 24.91 7.02 1.16
N ILE A 179 25.40 5.77 1.19
CA ILE A 179 24.57 4.57 1.36
C ILE A 179 24.48 4.24 2.85
N PRO A 180 23.28 4.21 3.44
CA PRO A 180 23.13 3.79 4.82
C PRO A 180 23.39 2.29 4.96
N LEU A 181 24.38 1.92 5.78
CA LEU A 181 24.64 0.53 6.16
C LEU A 181 23.57 0.00 7.12
N PHE A 182 23.08 0.86 7.99
CA PHE A 182 22.12 0.51 9.01
C PHE A 182 21.14 1.67 9.21
N SER A 183 19.85 1.37 9.23
CA SER A 183 18.81 2.36 9.53
C SER A 183 18.54 2.41 11.03
N ASN A 184 18.53 3.60 11.61
CA ASN A 184 18.21 3.82 13.01
C ASN A 184 16.72 3.66 13.35
N SER A 185 15.89 3.23 12.39
CA SER A 185 14.47 3.05 12.60
C SER A 185 14.16 1.72 13.30
N LEU A 186 13.58 1.80 14.48
CA LEU A 186 13.08 0.64 15.23
C LEU A 186 11.88 -0.02 14.54
N LEU A 187 11.17 0.73 13.67
CA LEU A 187 10.08 0.20 12.86
C LEU A 187 10.54 -0.96 11.98
N TYR A 188 11.73 -0.86 11.35
CA TYR A 188 12.27 -1.96 10.55
C TYR A 188 12.62 -3.19 11.41
N ILE A 189 13.13 -3.00 12.64
CA ILE A 189 13.38 -4.11 13.57
C ILE A 189 12.06 -4.80 13.92
N SER A 190 11.04 -4.03 14.27
CA SER A 190 9.70 -4.56 14.56
C SER A 190 9.10 -5.29 13.36
N THR A 191 9.16 -4.69 12.18
CA THR A 191 8.67 -5.31 10.94
C THR A 191 9.42 -6.61 10.64
N GLY A 192 10.73 -6.64 10.81
CA GLY A 192 11.56 -7.82 10.65
C GLY A 192 11.17 -8.95 11.60
N TYR A 193 10.88 -8.62 12.86
CA TYR A 193 10.38 -9.58 13.84
C TYR A 193 9.06 -10.24 13.36
N PHE A 194 8.11 -9.47 12.85
CA PHE A 194 6.83 -10.01 12.37
C PHE A 194 6.94 -10.79 11.05
N ILE A 195 7.81 -10.36 10.13
CA ILE A 195 8.08 -11.08 8.88
C ILE A 195 8.71 -12.45 9.17
N GLY A 196 9.59 -12.51 10.13
CA GLY A 196 10.27 -13.71 10.57
C GLY A 196 11.46 -14.11 9.69
N PHE A 197 12.35 -14.90 10.30
CA PHE A 197 13.63 -15.28 9.70
C PHE A 197 13.49 -16.10 8.41
N SER A 198 12.46 -16.96 8.32
CA SER A 198 12.23 -17.77 7.12
C SER A 198 11.92 -16.92 5.87
N THR A 199 11.09 -15.90 6.03
CA THR A 199 10.73 -14.98 4.94
C THR A 199 11.90 -14.06 4.61
N TRP A 200 12.58 -13.52 5.63
CA TRP A 200 13.76 -12.68 5.44
C TRP A 200 14.87 -13.39 4.63
N LYS A 201 15.13 -14.67 4.86
CA LYS A 201 16.08 -15.44 4.04
C LYS A 201 15.70 -15.49 2.56
N LYS A 202 14.42 -15.57 2.25
CA LYS A 202 13.95 -15.54 0.84
C LYS A 202 14.11 -14.15 0.24
N MET A 203 13.84 -13.09 1.01
CA MET A 203 14.08 -11.70 0.60
C MET A 203 15.58 -11.44 0.35
N PHE A 204 16.47 -12.13 1.07
CA PHE A 204 17.91 -11.99 0.93
C PHE A 204 18.41 -12.34 -0.48
N ILE A 205 17.74 -13.23 -1.21
CA ILE A 205 18.05 -13.56 -2.61
C ILE A 205 17.90 -12.31 -3.48
N GLY A 206 16.79 -11.59 -3.33
CA GLY A 206 16.54 -10.35 -4.05
C GLY A 206 17.51 -9.23 -3.66
N PHE A 207 17.80 -9.13 -2.37
CA PHE A 207 18.78 -8.19 -1.86
C PHE A 207 20.18 -8.41 -2.47
N LEU A 208 20.63 -9.65 -2.55
CA LEU A 208 21.92 -9.97 -3.20
C LEU A 208 21.94 -9.55 -4.66
N TYR A 209 20.86 -9.79 -5.40
CA TYR A 209 20.72 -9.31 -6.78
C TYR A 209 20.87 -7.78 -6.85
N SER A 210 20.19 -7.06 -5.96
CA SER A 210 20.27 -5.61 -5.86
C SER A 210 21.71 -5.13 -5.58
N VAL A 211 22.43 -5.79 -4.65
CA VAL A 211 23.84 -5.48 -4.35
C VAL A 211 24.74 -5.71 -5.56
N VAL A 212 24.54 -6.82 -6.28
CA VAL A 212 25.33 -7.13 -7.49
C VAL A 212 25.09 -6.07 -8.56
N VAL A 213 23.83 -5.73 -8.86
CA VAL A 213 23.52 -4.67 -9.85
C VAL A 213 24.12 -3.34 -9.44
N PHE A 214 24.06 -3.00 -8.15
CA PHE A 214 24.68 -1.78 -7.62
C PHE A 214 26.20 -1.78 -7.77
N ALA A 215 26.86 -2.91 -7.52
CA ALA A 215 28.32 -3.03 -7.66
C ALA A 215 28.80 -2.78 -9.10
N PHE A 216 28.02 -3.22 -10.09
CA PHE A 216 28.34 -2.99 -11.51
C PHE A 216 27.87 -1.63 -12.04
N ASN A 217 26.85 -1.04 -11.44
CA ASN A 217 26.29 0.26 -11.83
C ASN A 217 26.08 1.13 -10.59
N PRO A 218 27.13 1.69 -9.99
CA PRO A 218 27.01 2.49 -8.79
C PRO A 218 26.22 3.77 -9.08
N THR A 219 25.05 3.87 -8.48
CA THR A 219 24.21 5.08 -8.51
C THR A 219 24.43 5.87 -7.23
N SER A 220 24.44 7.21 -7.32
CA SER A 220 24.82 8.08 -6.21
C SER A 220 23.82 8.08 -5.03
N THR A 221 22.58 7.62 -5.25
CA THR A 221 21.54 7.58 -4.22
C THR A 221 20.66 6.33 -4.38
N PHE A 222 20.07 5.87 -3.29
CA PHE A 222 19.17 4.71 -3.33
C PHE A 222 17.85 4.97 -4.10
N SER A 223 17.37 6.21 -4.15
CA SER A 223 16.21 6.58 -4.99
C SER A 223 16.48 6.34 -6.48
N SER A 224 17.73 6.45 -6.91
CA SER A 224 18.17 6.13 -8.27
C SER A 224 18.33 4.62 -8.52
N HIS A 225 18.38 3.80 -7.47
CA HIS A 225 18.49 2.36 -7.58
C HIS A 225 17.24 1.72 -8.23
N ILE A 226 16.05 2.14 -7.83
CA ILE A 226 14.79 1.65 -8.39
C ILE A 226 14.64 2.04 -9.88
N THR A 227 15.19 3.18 -10.28
CA THR A 227 15.18 3.63 -11.68
C THR A 227 16.26 2.95 -12.55
N ASN A 228 17.10 2.10 -11.97
CA ASN A 228 18.06 1.30 -12.74
C ASN A 228 17.32 0.35 -13.69
N PRO A 229 17.64 0.35 -15.01
CA PRO A 229 16.91 -0.44 -16.02
C PRO A 229 16.86 -1.94 -15.72
N HIS A 230 17.90 -2.50 -15.14
CA HIS A 230 17.95 -3.92 -14.78
C HIS A 230 16.99 -4.23 -13.63
N ILE A 231 17.00 -3.41 -12.58
CA ILE A 231 16.13 -3.59 -11.40
C ILE A 231 14.69 -3.38 -11.78
N TYR A 232 14.38 -2.29 -12.48
CA TYR A 232 13.02 -1.99 -12.93
C TYR A 232 12.43 -3.14 -13.77
N SER A 233 13.20 -3.65 -14.74
CA SER A 233 12.75 -4.75 -15.59
C SER A 233 12.49 -6.05 -14.82
N VAL A 234 13.29 -6.35 -13.79
CA VAL A 234 13.09 -7.52 -12.92
C VAL A 234 11.82 -7.35 -12.06
N ILE A 235 11.59 -6.18 -11.48
CA ILE A 235 10.39 -5.86 -10.71
C ILE A 235 9.14 -6.07 -11.58
N LEU A 236 9.16 -5.52 -12.78
CA LEU A 236 8.05 -5.64 -13.74
C LEU A 236 7.78 -7.11 -14.10
N ALA A 237 8.84 -7.87 -14.43
CA ALA A 237 8.71 -9.28 -14.77
C ALA A 237 8.13 -10.11 -13.61
N PHE A 238 8.62 -9.88 -12.38
CA PHE A 238 8.13 -10.61 -11.20
C PHE A 238 6.67 -10.29 -10.90
N SER A 239 6.26 -9.04 -11.04
CA SER A 239 4.86 -8.63 -10.86
C SER A 239 3.93 -9.30 -11.88
N VAL A 240 4.27 -9.22 -13.17
CA VAL A 240 3.45 -9.79 -14.25
C VAL A 240 3.37 -11.31 -14.14
N VAL A 241 4.52 -11.99 -14.07
CA VAL A 241 4.57 -13.46 -14.08
C VAL A 241 3.94 -14.03 -12.82
N ASN A 242 4.19 -13.44 -11.65
CA ASN A 242 3.56 -13.90 -10.40
C ASN A 242 2.03 -13.70 -10.44
N GLY A 243 1.56 -12.55 -10.93
CA GLY A 243 0.14 -12.29 -11.10
C GLY A 243 -0.54 -13.32 -12.00
N LEU A 244 0.05 -13.65 -13.14
CA LEU A 244 -0.44 -14.70 -14.04
C LEU A 244 -0.49 -16.06 -13.33
N PHE A 245 0.55 -16.48 -12.63
CA PHE A 245 0.55 -17.74 -11.88
C PHE A 245 -0.57 -17.79 -10.84
N VAL A 246 -0.78 -16.73 -10.06
CA VAL A 246 -1.84 -16.71 -9.06
C VAL A 246 -3.22 -16.78 -9.69
N ILE A 247 -3.42 -16.11 -10.84
CA ILE A 247 -4.66 -16.21 -11.61
C ILE A 247 -4.88 -17.65 -12.06
N PHE A 248 -3.88 -18.29 -12.67
CA PHE A 248 -4.00 -19.69 -13.13
C PHE A 248 -4.28 -20.64 -11.97
N GLU A 249 -3.59 -20.51 -10.84
CA GLU A 249 -3.88 -21.31 -9.64
C GLU A 249 -5.30 -21.10 -9.13
N THR A 250 -5.79 -19.86 -9.15
CA THR A 250 -7.13 -19.50 -8.71
C THR A 250 -8.18 -20.08 -9.65
N LEU A 251 -8.00 -19.95 -10.95
CA LEU A 251 -8.88 -20.51 -11.97
C LEU A 251 -8.91 -22.06 -11.91
N HIS A 252 -7.75 -22.70 -11.69
CA HIS A 252 -7.67 -24.15 -11.56
C HIS A 252 -8.44 -24.67 -10.34
N LYS A 253 -8.31 -24.00 -9.19
CA LYS A 253 -9.09 -24.32 -7.98
C LYS A 253 -10.57 -24.05 -8.16
N TRP A 254 -10.94 -23.04 -8.91
CA TRP A 254 -12.32 -22.74 -9.25
C TRP A 254 -12.93 -23.84 -10.14
N LYS A 255 -12.20 -24.34 -11.13
CA LYS A 255 -12.66 -25.42 -12.01
C LYS A 255 -13.08 -26.65 -11.21
N SER A 256 -12.33 -27.05 -10.19
CA SER A 256 -12.66 -28.19 -9.33
C SER A 256 -13.88 -27.93 -8.42
N SER A 257 -14.14 -26.68 -8.10
CA SER A 257 -15.24 -26.22 -7.23
C SER A 257 -16.49 -25.81 -8.04
N PHE A 258 -16.32 -25.47 -9.32
CA PHE A 258 -17.37 -24.95 -10.20
C PHE A 258 -18.43 -26.01 -10.58
N LEU A 259 -18.04 -27.27 -10.61
CA LEU A 259 -18.92 -28.40 -10.97
C LEU A 259 -19.95 -28.73 -9.88
N SER A 260 -19.94 -28.10 -8.73
CA SER A 260 -20.73 -28.56 -7.58
C SER A 260 -21.91 -27.67 -7.11
N SER A 261 -22.12 -26.45 -7.64
CA SER A 261 -23.27 -25.64 -7.19
C SER A 261 -23.50 -24.35 -8.00
N PHE A 262 -24.77 -24.12 -8.37
CA PHE A 262 -25.29 -22.89 -9.02
C PHE A 262 -24.97 -21.60 -8.23
N GLN A 263 -24.95 -21.67 -6.90
CA GLN A 263 -24.56 -20.52 -6.05
C GLN A 263 -23.10 -20.09 -6.26
N LYS A 264 -22.20 -21.00 -6.65
CA LYS A 264 -20.81 -20.69 -6.95
C LYS A 264 -20.66 -19.98 -8.29
N THR A 265 -21.54 -20.27 -9.24
CA THR A 265 -21.58 -19.59 -10.55
C THR A 265 -21.95 -18.11 -10.40
N ILE A 266 -22.91 -17.77 -9.55
CA ILE A 266 -23.27 -16.37 -9.26
C ILE A 266 -22.10 -15.62 -8.60
N ARG A 267 -21.34 -16.26 -7.71
CA ARG A 267 -20.13 -15.68 -7.10
C ARG A 267 -19.03 -15.37 -8.12
N PHE A 268 -19.02 -16.03 -9.27
CA PHE A 268 -18.08 -15.74 -10.35
C PHE A 268 -18.56 -14.65 -11.30
N ILE A 269 -19.84 -14.62 -11.62
CA ILE A 269 -20.44 -13.62 -12.50
C ILE A 269 -20.44 -12.24 -11.86
N PHE A 270 -20.64 -12.15 -10.54
CA PHE A 270 -20.71 -10.90 -9.81
C PHE A 270 -19.42 -10.05 -9.91
N PRO A 271 -18.20 -10.58 -9.70
CA PRO A 271 -16.97 -9.83 -9.94
C PRO A 271 -16.83 -9.32 -11.38
N LEU A 272 -17.18 -10.15 -12.37
CA LEU A 272 -17.14 -9.74 -13.78
C LEU A 272 -18.14 -8.61 -14.07
N PHE A 273 -19.32 -8.69 -13.48
CA PHE A 273 -20.32 -7.61 -13.59
C PHE A 273 -19.80 -6.29 -12.98
N ILE A 274 -19.19 -6.34 -11.78
CA ILE A 274 -18.59 -5.15 -11.16
C ILE A 274 -17.50 -4.57 -12.05
N LEU A 275 -16.65 -5.41 -12.61
CA LEU A 275 -15.57 -4.97 -13.48
C LEU A 275 -16.09 -4.33 -14.77
N SER A 276 -17.13 -4.91 -15.38
CA SER A 276 -17.78 -4.33 -16.56
C SER A 276 -18.49 -2.99 -16.25
N ALA A 277 -19.13 -2.90 -15.10
CA ALA A 277 -19.75 -1.65 -14.63
C ALA A 277 -18.70 -0.57 -14.34
N LEU A 278 -17.55 -0.92 -13.80
CA LEU A 278 -16.43 0.01 -13.58
C LEU A 278 -15.86 0.53 -14.90
N ILE A 279 -15.71 -0.33 -15.91
CA ILE A 279 -15.24 0.07 -17.23
C ILE A 279 -16.23 1.02 -17.90
N LEU A 280 -17.53 0.70 -17.83
CA LEU A 280 -18.58 1.60 -18.34
C LEU A 280 -18.55 2.93 -17.62
N PHE A 281 -18.36 2.93 -16.29
CA PHE A 281 -18.20 4.15 -15.51
C PHE A 281 -16.97 4.95 -15.97
N TYR A 282 -15.82 4.34 -16.21
CA TYR A 282 -14.64 5.02 -16.73
C TYR A 282 -14.91 5.64 -18.10
N TYR A 283 -15.54 4.90 -19.00
CA TYR A 283 -15.91 5.43 -20.32
C TYR A 283 -16.77 6.69 -20.20
N LEU A 284 -17.84 6.65 -19.41
CA LEU A 284 -18.72 7.79 -19.17
C LEU A 284 -18.01 8.94 -18.46
N PHE A 285 -17.15 8.64 -17.50
CA PHE A 285 -16.34 9.63 -16.78
C PHE A 285 -15.40 10.39 -17.72
N PHE A 286 -14.67 9.69 -18.57
CA PHE A 286 -13.77 10.31 -19.53
C PHE A 286 -14.53 11.11 -20.57
N GLN A 287 -15.64 10.60 -21.08
CA GLN A 287 -16.48 11.33 -22.01
C GLN A 287 -17.06 12.61 -21.39
N SER A 288 -17.53 12.59 -20.16
CA SER A 288 -18.06 13.75 -19.45
C SER A 288 -17.01 14.85 -19.20
N ASN A 289 -15.75 14.46 -19.02
CA ASN A 289 -14.62 15.38 -18.84
C ASN A 289 -13.94 15.78 -20.17
N LYS A 290 -14.59 15.50 -21.32
CA LYS A 290 -14.10 15.82 -22.67
C LYS A 290 -12.78 15.13 -23.07
N PHE A 291 -12.43 14.05 -22.40
CA PHE A 291 -11.30 13.23 -22.78
C PHE A 291 -11.74 12.21 -23.85
N ILE A 292 -11.20 12.33 -25.05
CA ILE A 292 -11.45 11.38 -26.13
C ILE A 292 -10.45 10.23 -25.98
N ILE A 293 -10.87 9.15 -25.33
CA ILE A 293 -10.08 7.92 -25.29
C ILE A 293 -10.67 6.94 -26.32
N PRO A 294 -9.91 6.53 -27.32
CA PRO A 294 -10.36 5.50 -28.26
C PRO A 294 -10.36 4.14 -27.54
N LEU A 295 -11.49 3.80 -26.91
CA LEU A 295 -11.67 2.52 -26.24
C LEU A 295 -11.99 1.45 -27.27
N SER A 296 -10.95 0.74 -27.75
CA SER A 296 -11.15 -0.52 -28.45
C SER A 296 -11.48 -1.65 -27.48
N ILE A 297 -12.17 -2.68 -27.94
CA ILE A 297 -12.48 -3.88 -27.11
C ILE A 297 -11.18 -4.53 -26.61
N SER A 298 -10.13 -4.55 -27.42
CA SER A 298 -8.80 -5.06 -27.05
C SER A 298 -8.16 -4.27 -25.92
N THR A 299 -8.28 -2.93 -25.94
CA THR A 299 -7.77 -2.06 -24.89
C THR A 299 -8.49 -2.29 -23.56
N ILE A 300 -9.83 -2.36 -23.60
CA ILE A 300 -10.64 -2.66 -22.41
C ILE A 300 -10.23 -4.01 -21.81
N PHE A 301 -10.13 -5.03 -22.65
CA PHE A 301 -9.71 -6.36 -22.21
C PHE A 301 -8.28 -6.36 -21.62
N GLY A 302 -7.34 -5.67 -22.25
CA GLY A 302 -5.97 -5.51 -21.77
C GLY A 302 -5.91 -4.84 -20.39
N LEU A 303 -6.65 -3.76 -20.19
CA LEU A 303 -6.74 -3.05 -18.90
C LEU A 303 -7.38 -3.92 -17.80
N ILE A 304 -8.41 -4.72 -18.14
CA ILE A 304 -9.02 -5.66 -17.20
C ILE A 304 -8.01 -6.70 -16.75
N VAL A 305 -7.35 -7.36 -17.69
CA VAL A 305 -6.35 -8.40 -17.39
C VAL A 305 -5.21 -7.82 -16.57
N LEU A 306 -4.71 -6.64 -16.94
CA LEU A 306 -3.66 -5.95 -16.22
C LEU A 306 -4.07 -5.65 -14.77
N THR A 307 -5.27 -5.09 -14.56
CA THR A 307 -5.79 -4.77 -13.22
C THR A 307 -5.90 -6.02 -12.36
N LEU A 308 -6.41 -7.12 -12.92
CA LEU A 308 -6.53 -8.39 -12.20
C LEU A 308 -5.15 -8.96 -11.84
N VAL A 309 -4.22 -9.00 -12.80
CA VAL A 309 -2.86 -9.51 -12.59
C VAL A 309 -2.16 -8.71 -11.51
N SER A 310 -2.18 -7.39 -11.62
CA SER A 310 -1.54 -6.51 -10.65
C SER A 310 -2.17 -6.63 -9.26
N SER A 311 -3.47 -6.47 -9.14
CA SER A 311 -4.17 -6.50 -7.85
C SER A 311 -3.97 -7.82 -7.11
N ILE A 312 -4.05 -8.96 -7.81
CA ILE A 312 -3.85 -10.27 -7.20
C ILE A 312 -2.39 -10.46 -6.78
N SER A 313 -1.44 -10.01 -7.62
CA SER A 313 0.00 -10.06 -7.30
C SER A 313 0.32 -9.24 -6.06
N THR A 314 -0.19 -8.02 -6.00
CA THR A 314 0.03 -7.09 -4.87
C THR A 314 -0.57 -7.65 -3.57
N ILE A 315 -1.79 -8.23 -3.60
CA ILE A 315 -2.38 -8.88 -2.42
C ILE A 315 -1.49 -9.99 -1.88
N VAL A 316 -0.97 -10.85 -2.75
CA VAL A 316 -0.07 -11.94 -2.32
C VAL A 316 1.21 -11.36 -1.73
N GLY A 317 1.81 -10.35 -2.35
CA GLY A 317 2.99 -9.68 -1.84
C GLY A 317 2.77 -9.09 -0.44
N VAL A 318 1.68 -8.34 -0.24
CA VAL A 318 1.31 -7.77 1.07
C VAL A 318 1.03 -8.86 2.10
N ALA A 319 0.36 -9.94 1.70
CA ALA A 319 0.03 -11.04 2.59
C ALA A 319 1.26 -11.83 3.08
N GLU A 320 2.31 -11.91 2.27
CA GLU A 320 3.53 -12.65 2.59
C GLU A 320 4.58 -11.79 3.30
N THR A 321 4.75 -10.53 2.89
CA THR A 321 5.86 -9.67 3.33
C THR A 321 5.42 -8.52 4.24
N GLY A 322 4.15 -8.16 4.21
CA GLY A 322 3.64 -6.96 4.86
C GLY A 322 3.98 -5.65 4.15
N PHE A 323 4.77 -5.69 3.06
CA PHE A 323 5.07 -4.53 2.24
C PHE A 323 4.13 -4.44 1.05
N TRP A 324 3.72 -3.22 0.76
CA TRP A 324 2.98 -2.92 -0.44
C TRP A 324 3.90 -2.34 -1.50
N PHE A 325 3.90 -2.98 -2.66
CA PHE A 325 4.58 -2.51 -3.85
C PHE A 325 3.55 -2.47 -4.96
N SER A 326 3.18 -1.27 -5.39
CA SER A 326 2.27 -1.12 -6.51
C SER A 326 3.02 -1.41 -7.81
N SER A 327 2.56 -2.40 -8.53
CA SER A 327 2.97 -2.63 -9.92
C SER A 327 2.12 -1.83 -10.91
N LEU A 328 1.00 -1.24 -10.46
CA LEU A 328 0.11 -0.44 -11.30
C LEU A 328 0.73 0.90 -11.69
N ASP A 329 1.51 1.51 -10.79
CA ASP A 329 2.17 2.78 -11.03
C ASP A 329 3.11 2.73 -12.23
N ASP A 330 3.64 1.53 -12.52
CA ASP A 330 4.57 1.29 -13.63
C ASP A 330 3.86 0.71 -14.87
N LEU A 331 2.93 -0.24 -14.66
CA LEU A 331 2.29 -0.97 -15.75
C LEU A 331 1.19 -0.17 -16.46
N ILE A 332 0.39 0.60 -15.72
CA ILE A 332 -0.72 1.36 -16.32
C ILE A 332 -0.22 2.45 -17.26
N PRO A 333 0.77 3.28 -16.92
CA PRO A 333 1.34 4.23 -17.88
C PRO A 333 1.83 3.56 -19.16
N ILE A 334 2.56 2.42 -19.03
CA ILE A 334 3.04 1.67 -20.19
C ILE A 334 1.88 1.26 -21.08
N VAL A 335 0.86 0.60 -20.51
CA VAL A 335 -0.30 0.13 -21.28
C VAL A 335 -1.12 1.28 -21.86
N ALA A 336 -1.34 2.35 -21.08
CA ALA A 336 -2.10 3.51 -21.54
C ALA A 336 -1.44 4.20 -22.74
N ILE A 337 -0.11 4.33 -22.72
CA ILE A 337 0.63 4.99 -23.79
C ILE A 337 0.81 4.05 -24.99
N THR A 338 1.16 2.77 -24.77
CA THR A 338 1.48 1.83 -25.85
C THR A 338 0.26 1.26 -26.56
N LEU A 339 -0.76 0.84 -25.80
CA LEU A 339 -1.94 0.18 -26.37
C LEU A 339 -3.09 1.15 -26.66
N VAL A 340 -3.21 2.20 -25.86
CA VAL A 340 -4.32 3.17 -25.98
C VAL A 340 -3.88 4.45 -26.68
N HIS A 341 -2.58 4.63 -26.91
CA HIS A 341 -1.98 5.82 -27.53
C HIS A 341 -2.33 7.14 -26.80
N ILE A 342 -2.52 7.08 -25.48
CA ILE A 342 -2.75 8.26 -24.64
C ILE A 342 -1.40 8.96 -24.42
N ARG A 343 -1.33 10.24 -24.78
CA ARG A 343 -0.13 11.09 -24.60
C ARG A 343 -0.33 12.22 -23.60
N ASP A 344 -1.55 12.42 -23.12
CA ASP A 344 -1.88 13.44 -22.12
C ASP A 344 -1.63 12.88 -20.71
N ILE A 345 -0.72 13.51 -19.99
CA ILE A 345 -0.36 13.15 -18.61
C ILE A 345 -1.60 13.12 -17.71
N SER A 346 -2.52 14.06 -17.87
CA SER A 346 -3.73 14.12 -17.05
C SER A 346 -4.59 12.89 -17.20
N GLN A 347 -4.77 12.41 -18.42
CA GLN A 347 -5.56 11.21 -18.70
C GLN A 347 -4.89 9.98 -18.08
N ILE A 348 -3.55 9.87 -18.21
CA ILE A 348 -2.78 8.77 -17.60
C ILE A 348 -2.93 8.80 -16.09
N ILE A 349 -2.82 9.97 -15.47
CA ILE A 349 -2.95 10.14 -14.02
C ILE A 349 -4.38 9.80 -13.56
N PHE A 350 -5.42 10.20 -14.28
CA PHE A 350 -6.79 9.81 -13.91
C PHE A 350 -7.02 8.30 -14.01
N ILE A 351 -6.44 7.63 -15.00
CA ILE A 351 -6.46 6.18 -15.11
C ILE A 351 -5.76 5.56 -13.90
N LEU A 352 -4.56 6.04 -13.55
CA LEU A 352 -3.82 5.59 -12.37
C LEU A 352 -4.63 5.77 -11.09
N ILE A 353 -5.21 6.94 -10.87
CA ILE A 353 -6.07 7.22 -9.71
C ILE A 353 -7.20 6.19 -9.62
N GLY A 354 -7.88 5.93 -10.71
CA GLY A 354 -9.00 5.00 -10.74
C GLY A 354 -8.57 3.57 -10.38
N PHE A 355 -7.55 3.05 -11.04
CA PHE A 355 -7.08 1.67 -10.82
C PHE A 355 -6.42 1.48 -9.46
N THR A 356 -5.60 2.41 -9.01
CA THR A 356 -5.01 2.35 -7.65
C THR A 356 -6.08 2.42 -6.57
N SER A 357 -7.13 3.22 -6.78
CA SER A 357 -8.28 3.26 -5.86
C SER A 357 -8.96 1.89 -5.75
N PHE A 358 -9.19 1.24 -6.88
CA PHE A 358 -9.78 -0.11 -6.95
C PHE A 358 -8.90 -1.13 -6.22
N GLU A 359 -7.61 -1.17 -6.55
CA GLU A 359 -6.65 -2.12 -5.99
C GLU A 359 -6.50 -1.97 -4.48
N MET A 360 -6.21 -0.77 -4.02
CA MET A 360 -5.90 -0.52 -2.62
C MET A 360 -7.10 -0.74 -1.70
N ALA A 361 -8.27 -0.28 -2.11
CA ALA A 361 -9.49 -0.52 -1.34
C ALA A 361 -9.78 -2.02 -1.22
N GLY A 362 -9.55 -2.79 -2.28
CA GLY A 362 -9.70 -4.23 -2.29
C GLY A 362 -8.71 -4.96 -1.38
N ILE A 363 -7.43 -4.58 -1.42
CA ILE A 363 -6.38 -5.15 -0.56
C ILE A 363 -6.69 -4.91 0.91
N TYR A 364 -7.00 -3.67 1.28
CA TYR A 364 -7.33 -3.34 2.66
C TYR A 364 -8.63 -3.99 3.12
N TYR A 365 -9.59 -4.20 2.22
CA TYR A 365 -10.78 -4.97 2.52
C TYR A 365 -10.43 -6.42 2.93
N ILE A 366 -9.57 -7.10 2.17
CA ILE A 366 -9.10 -8.46 2.51
C ILE A 366 -8.39 -8.51 3.87
N ILE A 367 -7.52 -7.55 4.15
CA ILE A 367 -6.85 -7.44 5.45
C ILE A 367 -7.89 -7.23 6.57
N ASN A 368 -8.86 -6.35 6.35
CA ASN A 368 -9.91 -6.07 7.31
C ASN A 368 -10.89 -7.25 7.52
N CYS A 369 -11.07 -8.14 6.53
CA CYS A 369 -11.83 -9.38 6.70
C CYS A 369 -11.26 -10.25 7.83
N ARG A 370 -9.93 -10.33 7.98
CA ARG A 370 -9.30 -11.08 9.07
C ARG A 370 -9.59 -10.45 10.44
N VAL A 371 -9.57 -9.11 10.53
CA VAL A 371 -9.96 -8.41 11.75
C VAL A 371 -11.43 -8.66 12.05
N ALA A 372 -12.30 -8.51 11.04
CA ALA A 372 -13.74 -8.72 11.18
C ALA A 372 -14.06 -10.15 11.65
N GLN A 373 -13.38 -11.17 11.11
CA GLN A 373 -13.54 -12.56 11.54
C GLN A 373 -13.17 -12.75 13.02
N LYS A 374 -12.05 -12.16 13.48
CA LYS A 374 -11.60 -12.28 14.88
C LYS A 374 -12.53 -11.59 15.88
N PHE A 375 -13.18 -10.50 15.48
CA PHE A 375 -14.08 -9.72 16.35
C PHE A 375 -15.55 -9.92 16.02
N GLU A 376 -15.90 -10.96 15.25
CA GLU A 376 -17.27 -11.37 14.91
C GLU A 376 -18.09 -10.24 14.26
N ILE A 377 -17.45 -9.39 13.44
CA ILE A 377 -18.10 -8.31 12.71
C ILE A 377 -18.74 -8.89 11.44
N ALA A 378 -20.02 -8.62 11.23
CA ALA A 378 -20.76 -9.11 10.07
C ALA A 378 -20.18 -8.54 8.75
N ASN A 379 -20.06 -9.37 7.71
CA ASN A 379 -19.51 -8.96 6.40
C ASN A 379 -20.25 -7.76 5.80
N LYS A 380 -21.56 -7.64 5.99
CA LYS A 380 -22.35 -6.48 5.53
C LYS A 380 -21.89 -5.18 6.21
N THR A 381 -21.65 -5.23 7.52
CA THR A 381 -21.14 -4.08 8.29
C THR A 381 -19.74 -3.70 7.87
N LEU A 382 -18.87 -4.70 7.65
CA LEU A 382 -17.50 -4.50 7.13
C LEU A 382 -17.53 -3.80 5.76
N THR A 383 -18.30 -4.33 4.81
CA THR A 383 -18.38 -3.78 3.45
C THR A 383 -18.93 -2.35 3.47
N PHE A 384 -20.02 -2.11 4.20
CA PHE A 384 -20.61 -0.78 4.33
C PHE A 384 -19.63 0.22 4.96
N SER A 385 -19.02 -0.16 6.09
CA SER A 385 -18.02 0.68 6.78
C SER A 385 -16.85 1.03 5.87
N SER A 386 -16.34 0.07 5.09
CA SER A 386 -15.22 0.29 4.17
C SER A 386 -15.61 1.23 3.02
N ILE A 387 -16.79 1.09 2.42
CA ILE A 387 -17.26 1.97 1.34
C ILE A 387 -17.42 3.41 1.84
N VAL A 388 -18.06 3.58 3.00
CA VAL A 388 -18.25 4.93 3.59
C VAL A 388 -16.89 5.57 3.92
N SER A 389 -15.95 4.80 4.45
CA SER A 389 -14.59 5.27 4.71
C SER A 389 -13.88 5.73 3.43
N CYS A 390 -13.97 4.97 2.33
CA CYS A 390 -13.38 5.35 1.05
C CYS A 390 -13.93 6.71 0.56
N PHE A 391 -15.22 6.95 0.72
CA PHE A 391 -15.82 8.23 0.36
C PHE A 391 -15.22 9.39 1.20
N PHE A 392 -15.17 9.26 2.53
CA PHE A 392 -14.57 10.29 3.36
C PHE A 392 -13.07 10.49 3.08
N ALA A 393 -12.33 9.41 2.88
CA ALA A 393 -10.91 9.49 2.54
C ALA A 393 -10.68 10.21 1.21
N SER A 394 -11.52 9.96 0.19
CA SER A 394 -11.41 10.65 -1.11
C SER A 394 -11.69 12.15 -0.99
N VAL A 395 -12.71 12.54 -0.23
CA VAL A 395 -13.02 13.95 0.03
C VAL A 395 -11.86 14.64 0.74
N ILE A 396 -11.36 14.03 1.83
CA ILE A 396 -10.24 14.58 2.60
C ILE A 396 -9.00 14.74 1.71
N THR A 397 -8.65 13.72 0.92
CA THR A 397 -7.46 13.76 0.06
C THR A 397 -7.52 14.87 -0.98
N VAL A 398 -8.61 14.92 -1.75
CA VAL A 398 -8.75 15.91 -2.82
C VAL A 398 -8.77 17.33 -2.24
N LEU A 399 -9.53 17.55 -1.16
CA LEU A 399 -9.62 18.85 -0.51
C LEU A 399 -8.27 19.26 0.10
N PHE A 400 -7.60 18.35 0.80
CA PHE A 400 -6.34 18.66 1.49
C PHE A 400 -5.21 18.96 0.50
N VAL A 401 -5.06 18.16 -0.58
CA VAL A 401 -4.06 18.41 -1.62
C VAL A 401 -4.35 19.74 -2.35
N TYR A 402 -5.62 20.03 -2.62
CA TYR A 402 -6.02 21.32 -3.20
C TYR A 402 -5.66 22.50 -2.29
N LEU A 403 -5.91 22.40 -0.98
CA LEU A 403 -5.53 23.42 -0.02
C LEU A 403 -4.00 23.59 0.08
N LEU A 404 -3.26 22.49 0.07
CA LEU A 404 -1.80 22.53 0.06
C LEU A 404 -1.27 23.21 -1.21
N SER A 405 -1.82 22.89 -2.38
CA SER A 405 -1.38 23.46 -3.66
C SER A 405 -1.65 24.97 -3.78
N LYS A 406 -2.65 25.49 -3.05
CA LYS A 406 -2.91 26.93 -2.99
C LYS A 406 -1.95 27.71 -2.10
N ASN A 407 -1.45 27.07 -1.04
CA ASN A 407 -0.65 27.74 -0.01
C ASN A 407 0.85 27.48 -0.16
N PHE A 408 1.23 26.45 -0.90
CA PHE A 408 2.63 26.02 -1.04
C PHE A 408 2.98 25.68 -2.48
N SER A 409 4.19 26.05 -2.89
CA SER A 409 4.74 25.68 -4.20
C SER A 409 5.24 24.24 -4.16
N PHE A 410 4.62 23.38 -4.96
CA PHE A 410 5.02 21.99 -5.07
C PHE A 410 6.34 21.83 -5.85
N GLY A 411 7.21 20.93 -5.38
CA GLY A 411 8.51 20.69 -5.99
C GLY A 411 9.64 21.57 -5.47
N GLU A 412 9.37 22.54 -4.61
CA GLU A 412 10.34 23.41 -3.95
C GLU A 412 10.82 22.81 -2.60
N SER A 413 11.69 23.54 -1.89
CA SER A 413 12.34 23.08 -0.66
C SER A 413 11.39 22.68 0.44
N GLU A 414 10.22 23.33 0.53
CA GLU A 414 9.24 23.07 1.59
C GLU A 414 8.42 21.81 1.35
N TYR A 415 8.02 21.58 0.08
CA TYR A 415 7.35 20.36 -0.37
C TYR A 415 8.04 19.80 -1.64
N PRO A 416 9.15 19.09 -1.49
CA PRO A 416 9.96 18.59 -2.63
C PRO A 416 9.26 17.51 -3.44
N ILE A 417 8.30 16.80 -2.89
CA ILE A 417 7.45 15.76 -3.48
C ILE A 417 8.24 14.77 -4.35
N PRO A 418 9.21 14.05 -3.78
CA PRO A 418 10.16 13.25 -4.56
C PRO A 418 9.47 12.17 -5.40
N ASN A 419 8.46 11.49 -4.86
CA ASN A 419 7.76 10.42 -5.59
C ASN A 419 6.97 10.96 -6.79
N ALA A 420 6.33 12.12 -6.66
CA ALA A 420 5.62 12.73 -7.78
C ALA A 420 6.57 13.22 -8.88
N LYS A 421 7.75 13.73 -8.52
CA LYS A 421 8.79 14.09 -9.50
C LYS A 421 9.28 12.86 -10.27
N VAL A 422 9.57 11.76 -9.58
CA VAL A 422 10.00 10.52 -10.22
C VAL A 422 8.92 9.99 -11.16
N LEU A 423 7.67 9.94 -10.72
CA LEU A 423 6.56 9.46 -11.54
C LEU A 423 6.33 10.37 -12.76
N SER A 424 6.35 11.69 -12.58
CA SER A 424 6.25 12.66 -13.68
C SER A 424 7.36 12.46 -14.71
N PHE A 425 8.60 12.29 -14.26
CA PHE A 425 9.75 12.01 -15.14
C PHE A 425 9.57 10.69 -15.89
N THR A 426 9.13 9.63 -15.21
CA THR A 426 8.91 8.31 -15.83
C THR A 426 7.85 8.38 -16.92
N ILE A 427 6.71 9.02 -16.66
CA ILE A 427 5.64 9.17 -17.66
C ILE A 427 6.12 9.99 -18.86
N ASN A 428 6.78 11.12 -18.62
CA ASN A 428 7.30 11.96 -19.70
C ASN A 428 8.35 11.21 -20.56
N SER A 429 9.24 10.46 -19.93
CA SER A 429 10.23 9.65 -20.65
C SER A 429 9.60 8.53 -21.47
N LEU A 430 8.50 7.93 -20.99
CA LEU A 430 7.70 6.96 -21.75
C LEU A 430 7.06 7.60 -22.99
N ILE A 431 6.43 8.76 -22.83
CA ILE A 431 5.79 9.47 -23.92
C ILE A 431 6.83 9.83 -25.00
N SER A 432 8.00 10.31 -24.60
CA SER A 432 9.10 10.64 -25.53
C SER A 432 9.61 9.39 -26.25
N ALA A 433 9.91 8.32 -25.52
CA ALA A 433 10.43 7.07 -26.10
C ALA A 433 9.48 6.46 -27.14
N ILE A 434 8.19 6.49 -26.89
CA ILE A 434 7.19 5.97 -27.84
C ILE A 434 7.02 6.90 -29.03
N SER A 435 7.10 8.23 -28.85
CA SER A 435 7.05 9.16 -29.97
C SER A 435 8.24 9.01 -30.92
N GLU A 436 9.40 8.60 -30.41
CA GLU A 436 10.63 8.37 -31.15
C GLU A 436 10.82 6.92 -31.62
N PHE A 437 9.84 6.02 -31.35
CA PHE A 437 9.94 4.57 -31.60
C PHE A 437 11.17 3.92 -30.95
N SER A 438 11.61 4.45 -29.82
CA SER A 438 12.75 3.96 -29.07
C SER A 438 12.33 3.12 -27.87
N ILE A 439 13.21 2.20 -27.40
CA ILE A 439 12.99 1.48 -26.14
C ILE A 439 13.28 2.46 -25.00
N PRO A 440 12.38 2.56 -23.99
CA PRO A 440 12.63 3.42 -22.85
C PRO A 440 13.98 3.12 -22.20
N THR A 441 14.78 4.14 -21.93
CA THR A 441 16.13 4.00 -21.37
C THR A 441 16.19 3.28 -20.03
N TYR A 442 15.08 3.24 -19.31
CA TYR A 442 14.90 2.56 -18.02
C TYR A 442 14.38 1.10 -18.14
N PHE A 443 14.26 0.55 -19.36
CA PHE A 443 13.82 -0.84 -19.58
C PHE A 443 14.91 -1.67 -20.26
N ASN A 444 15.22 -2.82 -19.68
CA ASN A 444 16.16 -3.79 -20.25
C ASN A 444 15.46 -5.11 -20.55
N ILE A 445 15.26 -5.41 -21.83
CA ILE A 445 14.54 -6.59 -22.28
C ILE A 445 15.20 -7.90 -21.86
N VAL A 446 16.54 -7.94 -21.82
CA VAL A 446 17.29 -9.14 -21.43
C VAL A 446 17.06 -9.43 -19.95
N SER A 447 17.15 -8.39 -19.09
CA SER A 447 16.86 -8.54 -17.66
C SER A 447 15.41 -8.92 -17.41
N PHE A 448 14.46 -8.40 -18.18
CA PHE A 448 13.06 -8.78 -18.11
C PHE A 448 12.86 -10.28 -18.43
N LEU A 449 13.38 -10.78 -19.55
CA LEU A 449 13.25 -12.18 -19.95
C LEU A 449 13.94 -13.14 -18.96
N LEU A 450 15.15 -12.79 -18.50
CA LEU A 450 15.84 -13.57 -17.47
C LEU A 450 15.05 -13.61 -16.16
N ALA A 451 14.43 -12.50 -15.77
CA ALA A 451 13.59 -12.46 -14.59
C ALA A 451 12.29 -13.28 -14.73
N CYS A 452 11.69 -13.34 -15.92
CA CYS A 452 10.57 -14.24 -16.18
C CYS A 452 10.96 -15.71 -15.95
N VAL A 453 12.12 -16.14 -16.46
CA VAL A 453 12.66 -17.47 -16.22
C VAL A 453 12.95 -17.68 -14.73
N ALA A 454 13.62 -16.73 -14.08
CA ALA A 454 13.89 -16.79 -12.66
C ALA A 454 12.61 -16.91 -11.81
N CYS A 455 11.54 -16.23 -12.20
CA CYS A 455 10.24 -16.32 -11.53
C CYS A 455 9.68 -17.76 -11.58
N ILE A 456 9.76 -18.42 -12.73
CA ILE A 456 9.33 -19.82 -12.91
C ILE A 456 10.19 -20.74 -12.02
N VAL A 457 11.51 -20.57 -12.02
CA VAL A 457 12.44 -21.33 -11.20
C VAL A 457 12.14 -21.16 -9.70
N LEU A 458 11.95 -19.93 -9.24
CA LEU A 458 11.60 -19.64 -7.85
C LEU A 458 10.30 -20.33 -7.44
N LYS A 459 9.28 -20.31 -8.29
CA LYS A 459 8.02 -21.02 -8.06
C LYS A 459 8.22 -22.53 -7.95
N HIS A 460 9.06 -23.13 -8.79
CA HIS A 460 9.40 -24.55 -8.71
C HIS A 460 10.01 -24.90 -7.33
N PHE A 461 10.86 -24.05 -6.78
CA PHE A 461 11.42 -24.21 -5.43
C PHE A 461 10.49 -23.73 -4.29
N LYS A 462 9.23 -23.43 -4.57
CA LYS A 462 8.24 -22.92 -3.61
C LYS A 462 8.69 -21.62 -2.92
N ILE A 463 9.45 -20.81 -3.63
CA ILE A 463 9.84 -19.45 -3.20
C ILE A 463 8.93 -18.46 -3.92
N SER A 464 8.28 -17.58 -3.18
CA SER A 464 7.46 -16.55 -3.79
C SER A 464 8.31 -15.49 -4.47
N PRO A 465 8.10 -15.20 -5.78
CA PRO A 465 8.80 -14.13 -6.47
C PRO A 465 8.56 -12.75 -5.84
N MET A 466 7.38 -12.51 -5.26
CA MET A 466 7.06 -11.25 -4.58
C MET A 466 7.90 -11.05 -3.32
N THR A 467 8.19 -12.14 -2.59
CA THR A 467 9.10 -12.09 -1.44
C THR A 467 10.52 -11.72 -1.87
N VAL A 468 11.00 -12.28 -2.98
CA VAL A 468 12.31 -11.94 -3.55
C VAL A 468 12.32 -10.48 -4.03
N MET A 469 11.28 -10.04 -4.74
CA MET A 469 11.12 -8.67 -5.18
C MET A 469 11.17 -7.66 -4.02
N SER A 470 10.53 -7.99 -2.89
CA SER A 470 10.59 -7.14 -1.69
C SER A 470 12.03 -6.92 -1.20
N GLY A 471 12.89 -7.93 -1.34
CA GLY A 471 14.32 -7.81 -1.03
C GLY A 471 15.08 -6.91 -2.01
N ILE A 472 14.68 -6.89 -3.30
CA ILE A 472 15.24 -6.00 -4.32
C ILE A 472 14.91 -4.54 -4.01
N LEU A 473 13.68 -4.28 -3.59
CA LEU A 473 13.13 -2.94 -3.41
C LEU A 473 13.57 -2.25 -2.11
N LEU A 474 13.93 -3.02 -1.08
CA LEU A 474 14.31 -2.43 0.21
C LEU A 474 15.67 -1.76 0.17
N PRO A 475 15.80 -0.55 0.76
CA PRO A 475 17.08 0.10 0.98
C PRO A 475 18.05 -0.79 1.73
N PHE A 476 19.35 -0.68 1.39
CA PHE A 476 20.40 -1.52 1.98
C PHE A 476 20.35 -1.52 3.52
N GLY A 477 20.39 -0.35 4.14
CA GLY A 477 20.34 -0.22 5.60
C GLY A 477 19.04 -0.71 6.21
N SER A 478 17.92 -0.46 5.55
CA SER A 478 16.60 -0.93 6.00
C SER A 478 16.51 -2.45 5.95
N PHE A 479 17.06 -3.08 4.90
CA PHE A 479 17.07 -4.53 4.77
C PHE A 479 17.90 -5.21 5.87
N ILE A 480 19.07 -4.66 6.20
CA ILE A 480 19.93 -5.17 7.28
C ILE A 480 19.24 -5.00 8.64
N THR A 481 18.67 -3.81 8.90
CA THR A 481 17.94 -3.53 10.15
C THR A 481 16.74 -4.47 10.33
N LEU A 482 16.01 -4.73 9.25
CA LEU A 482 14.91 -5.69 9.22
C LEU A 482 15.41 -7.12 9.52
N GLY A 483 16.60 -7.48 9.02
CA GLY A 483 17.26 -8.76 9.32
C GLY A 483 17.56 -8.96 10.80
N ILE A 484 17.93 -7.89 11.51
CA ILE A 484 18.13 -7.94 12.97
C ILE A 484 16.82 -8.35 13.66
N GLY A 485 15.70 -7.71 13.30
CA GLY A 485 14.39 -8.08 13.83
C GLY A 485 14.01 -9.54 13.56
N ALA A 486 14.29 -10.01 12.35
CA ALA A 486 14.05 -11.40 11.96
C ALA A 486 14.93 -12.40 12.74
N LEU A 487 16.18 -12.03 13.04
CA LEU A 487 17.07 -12.82 13.91
C LEU A 487 16.55 -12.84 15.36
N ILE A 488 16.13 -11.71 15.88
CA ILE A 488 15.52 -11.62 17.20
C ILE A 488 14.32 -12.57 17.29
N GLN A 489 13.44 -12.58 16.30
CA GLN A 489 12.30 -13.49 16.23
C GLN A 489 12.76 -14.96 16.29
N LYS A 490 13.80 -15.33 15.53
CA LYS A 490 14.31 -16.71 15.50
C LYS A 490 14.80 -17.19 16.87
N TYR A 491 15.49 -16.31 17.62
CA TYR A 491 16.13 -16.71 18.88
C TYR A 491 15.23 -16.50 20.11
N LEU A 492 14.36 -15.50 20.10
CA LEU A 492 13.51 -15.15 21.25
C LEU A 492 12.11 -15.78 21.21
N SER A 493 11.60 -16.18 20.04
CA SER A 493 10.23 -16.74 19.91
C SER A 493 9.95 -17.97 20.80
N HIS A 494 10.97 -18.55 21.38
CA HIS A 494 10.86 -19.67 22.33
C HIS A 494 10.74 -19.24 23.81
N ILE A 495 10.91 -17.95 24.13
CA ILE A 495 11.12 -17.51 25.52
C ILE A 495 9.87 -16.95 26.18
N SER A 496 9.03 -16.17 25.50
CA SER A 496 7.80 -15.65 26.10
C SER A 496 6.67 -15.31 25.13
N ARG A 497 5.40 -15.30 25.64
CA ARG A 497 4.21 -14.89 24.89
C ARG A 497 4.02 -13.36 24.84
N HIS A 498 4.85 -12.59 25.54
CA HIS A 498 4.69 -11.13 25.64
C HIS A 498 5.49 -10.33 24.61
N GLU A 499 6.36 -11.00 23.85
CA GLU A 499 7.27 -10.35 22.90
C GLU A 499 6.55 -9.63 21.75
N ASN A 500 5.48 -10.23 21.26
CA ASN A 500 4.69 -9.61 20.17
C ASN A 500 4.14 -8.24 20.59
N GLY A 501 3.71 -8.08 21.84
CA GLY A 501 3.27 -6.81 22.40
C GLY A 501 4.37 -5.76 22.44
N VAL A 502 5.62 -6.16 22.76
CA VAL A 502 6.78 -5.26 22.76
C VAL A 502 7.04 -4.74 21.36
N PHE A 503 7.14 -5.61 20.35
CA PHE A 503 7.43 -5.20 18.98
C PHE A 503 6.27 -4.43 18.35
N SER A 504 5.02 -4.75 18.69
CA SER A 504 3.87 -3.94 18.30
C SER A 504 3.96 -2.52 18.86
N GLY A 505 4.26 -2.38 20.15
CA GLY A 505 4.44 -1.08 20.79
C GLY A 505 5.60 -0.30 20.19
N ILE A 506 6.72 -0.95 19.87
CA ILE A 506 7.88 -0.34 19.21
C ILE A 506 7.49 0.25 17.85
N ALA A 507 6.80 -0.50 17.01
CA ALA A 507 6.36 -0.05 15.69
C ALA A 507 5.44 1.18 15.78
N ILE A 508 4.50 1.15 16.72
CA ILE A 508 3.54 2.22 16.91
C ILE A 508 4.22 3.49 17.45
N GLY A 509 5.11 3.35 18.43
CA GLY A 509 5.74 4.48 19.09
C GLY A 509 6.57 5.33 18.13
N GLU A 510 7.35 4.72 17.25
CA GLU A 510 8.10 5.43 16.23
C GLU A 510 7.18 6.11 15.21
N SER A 511 6.16 5.39 14.72
CA SER A 511 5.19 5.93 13.77
C SER A 511 4.42 7.12 14.35
N LEU A 512 3.98 7.02 15.61
CA LEU A 512 3.29 8.09 16.32
C LEU A 512 4.18 9.33 16.49
N PHE A 513 5.42 9.15 16.93
CA PHE A 513 6.38 10.24 17.07
C PHE A 513 6.62 10.96 15.74
N THR A 514 6.81 10.21 14.66
CA THR A 514 7.00 10.76 13.31
C THR A 514 5.80 11.60 12.89
N THR A 515 4.58 11.09 13.10
CA THR A 515 3.33 11.78 12.79
C THR A 515 3.18 13.09 13.59
N ILE A 516 3.36 13.01 14.90
CA ILE A 516 3.28 14.19 15.78
C ILE A 516 4.30 15.25 15.33
N THR A 517 5.53 14.83 15.03
CA THR A 517 6.57 15.76 14.59
C THR A 517 6.22 16.44 13.27
N ILE A 518 5.61 15.71 12.33
CA ILE A 518 5.18 16.28 11.04
C ILE A 518 4.05 17.27 11.24
N LEU A 519 3.03 16.91 12.03
CA LEU A 519 1.93 17.82 12.36
C LEU A 519 2.40 19.11 13.01
N PHE A 520 3.31 19.04 14.01
CA PHE A 520 3.86 20.24 14.65
C PHE A 520 4.80 21.06 13.76
N LYS A 521 5.40 20.48 12.73
CA LYS A 521 6.20 21.23 11.75
C LYS A 521 5.37 21.85 10.63
N SER A 522 4.15 21.34 10.41
CA SER A 522 3.24 21.84 9.39
C SER A 522 2.29 22.94 9.92
N LEU A 523 2.18 23.09 11.23
CA LEU A 523 1.55 24.22 11.93
C LEU A 523 2.55 25.34 12.19
#